data_456a5e4052db11eedf7caa2e82db2213
#
_entry.id   456a5e4052db11eedf7caa2e82db2213
#
_cell.length_a   1.000
_cell.length_b   1.000
_cell.length_c   1.000
_cell.angle_alpha   90.00
_cell.angle_beta   90.00
_cell.angle_gamma   90.00
#
_symmetry.space_group_name_H-M   'P 1'
#
loop_
_entity.id
_entity.type
_entity.pdbx_description
1 polymer ?
#
loop_
_entity_poly.entity_id
_entity_poly.type
_entity_poly.pdbx_seq_one_letter_code
_entity_poly.pdbx_strand_id
1 'polypeptide(L)'
;MEIKVGSIVRSKAGRDKGDFFIVLAMDDNYVYMANGELRKVDQPKKKKLKHLQGTEQVSEFIINKLSQGGKVTNSEVRKALAQAGR
;
A
#
# COMPACT_ATOMS: atom_id res chain seq x y z
N MET A 1 7.19 13.54 -1.65
CA MET A 1 5.86 13.25 -1.12
C MET A 1 5.93 12.30 0.05
N GLU A 2 5.19 12.61 1.08
CA GLU A 2 5.19 11.82 2.30
C GLU A 2 4.44 10.51 2.10
N ILE A 3 5.07 9.40 2.50
CA ILE A 3 4.43 8.09 2.48
C ILE A 3 3.92 7.80 3.88
N LYS A 4 2.65 7.41 3.96
CA LYS A 4 2.00 7.08 5.24
C LYS A 4 1.08 5.88 5.06
N VAL A 5 0.58 5.35 6.16
CA VAL A 5 -0.42 4.26 6.10
C VAL A 5 -1.60 4.72 5.26
N GLY A 6 -2.03 3.89 4.33
CA GLY A 6 -3.08 4.22 3.38
C GLY A 6 -2.60 4.88 2.10
N SER A 7 -1.32 5.25 2.02
CA SER A 7 -0.77 5.82 0.78
C SER A 7 -0.72 4.79 -0.33
N ILE A 8 -0.98 5.25 -1.55
CA ILE A 8 -0.71 4.47 -2.74
C ILE A 8 0.72 4.78 -3.16
N VAL A 9 1.53 3.75 -3.32
CA VAL A 9 2.95 3.87 -3.65
C VAL A 9 3.29 3.05 -4.87
N ARG A 10 4.37 3.44 -5.53
CA ARG A 10 4.90 2.72 -6.69
C ARG A 10 6.28 2.17 -6.33
N SER A 11 6.51 0.91 -6.65
CA SER A 11 7.83 0.31 -6.45
C SER A 11 8.82 0.84 -7.49
N LYS A 12 10.01 1.21 -7.03
CA LYS A 12 11.08 1.72 -7.90
C LYS A 12 12.17 0.70 -8.17
N ALA A 13 12.15 -0.45 -7.51
CA ALA A 13 13.24 -1.41 -7.59
C ALA A 13 12.72 -2.83 -7.42
N GLY A 14 13.50 -3.79 -7.92
CA GLY A 14 13.20 -5.20 -7.77
C GLY A 14 12.25 -5.73 -8.84
N ARG A 15 11.72 -6.93 -8.60
CA ARG A 15 10.85 -7.61 -9.57
C ARG A 15 9.50 -6.92 -9.75
N ASP A 16 9.06 -6.21 -8.71
CA ASP A 16 7.78 -5.50 -8.74
C ASP A 16 7.92 -4.04 -9.18
N LYS A 17 9.07 -3.67 -9.75
CA LYS A 17 9.30 -2.31 -10.23
C LYS A 17 8.17 -1.86 -11.15
N GLY A 18 7.60 -0.72 -10.84
CA GLY A 18 6.49 -0.16 -11.61
C GLY A 18 5.11 -0.53 -11.09
N ASP A 19 5.01 -1.53 -10.22
CA ASP A 19 3.73 -1.93 -9.65
C ASP A 19 3.30 -1.00 -8.54
N PHE A 20 1.98 -0.88 -8.35
CA PHE A 20 1.38 -0.05 -7.32
C PHE A 20 0.85 -0.89 -6.17
N PHE A 21 0.97 -0.34 -4.97
CA PHE A 21 0.57 -1.00 -3.73
C PHE A 21 -0.05 0.01 -2.79
N ILE A 22 -0.74 -0.50 -1.76
CA ILE A 22 -1.23 0.33 -0.65
C ILE A 22 -0.44 -0.02 0.60
N VAL A 23 -0.01 1.00 1.32
CA VAL A 23 0.73 0.84 2.57
C VAL A 23 -0.23 0.48 3.68
N LEU A 24 -0.01 -0.67 4.31
CA LEU A 24 -0.84 -1.16 5.41
C LEU A 24 -0.23 -0.87 6.78
N ALA A 25 1.09 -0.81 6.86
CA ALA A 25 1.81 -0.53 8.09
C ALA A 25 3.18 0.02 7.76
N MET A 26 3.80 0.70 8.70
CA MET A 26 5.14 1.26 8.54
C MET A 26 5.93 1.12 9.82
N ASP A 27 7.25 0.98 9.68
CA ASP A 27 8.20 1.24 10.74
C ASP A 27 9.27 2.21 10.17
N ASP A 28 10.35 2.43 10.90
CA ASP A 28 11.29 3.50 10.61
C ASP A 28 11.80 3.53 9.16
N ASN A 29 12.14 2.36 8.60
CA ASN A 29 12.79 2.28 7.30
C ASN A 29 12.05 1.40 6.30
N TYR A 30 10.95 0.78 6.74
CA TYR A 30 10.24 -0.19 5.92
C TYR A 30 8.75 0.10 5.89
N VAL A 31 8.14 -0.29 4.78
CA VAL A 31 6.69 -0.32 4.69
C VAL A 31 6.22 -1.75 4.45
N TYR A 32 5.01 -2.02 4.88
CA TYR A 32 4.31 -3.29 4.66
C TYR A 32 3.15 -2.98 3.75
N MET A 33 3.17 -3.53 2.54
CA MET A 33 2.26 -3.12 1.48
C MET A 33 1.66 -4.31 0.75
N ALA A 34 0.49 -4.09 0.16
CA ALA A 34 -0.23 -5.12 -0.57
C ALA A 34 -0.92 -4.53 -1.80
N ASN A 35 -1.19 -5.39 -2.78
CA ASN A 35 -1.99 -5.00 -3.94
C ASN A 35 -3.27 -5.85 -4.07
N GLY A 36 -3.46 -6.80 -3.16
CA GLY A 36 -4.66 -7.65 -3.14
C GLY A 36 -4.67 -8.78 -4.14
N GLU A 37 -3.60 -8.96 -4.90
CA GLU A 37 -3.47 -9.99 -5.92
C GLU A 37 -2.20 -10.81 -5.70
N LEU A 38 -1.06 -10.34 -6.21
CA LEU A 38 0.21 -11.02 -6.00
C LEU A 38 0.71 -10.87 -4.57
N ARG A 39 0.43 -9.74 -3.95
CA ARG A 39 0.75 -9.49 -2.54
C ARG A 39 -0.54 -9.25 -1.79
N LYS A 40 -0.93 -10.24 -1.01
CA LYS A 40 -2.19 -10.22 -0.26
C LYS A 40 -2.00 -9.61 1.10
N VAL A 41 -3.10 -9.14 1.68
CA VAL A 41 -3.07 -8.41 2.94
C VAL A 41 -2.57 -9.24 4.12
N ASP A 42 -2.74 -10.57 4.08
CA ASP A 42 -2.27 -11.47 5.15
C ASP A 42 -0.78 -11.78 5.05
N GLN A 43 -0.15 -11.47 3.92
CA GLN A 43 1.30 -11.60 3.73
C GLN A 43 1.82 -10.40 2.96
N PRO A 44 1.76 -9.21 3.56
CA PRO A 44 2.17 -8.00 2.87
C PRO A 44 3.66 -8.02 2.56
N LYS A 45 4.05 -7.31 1.53
CA LYS A 45 5.46 -7.20 1.17
C LYS A 45 6.13 -6.16 2.07
N LYS A 46 7.25 -6.54 2.65
CA LYS A 46 8.10 -5.62 3.38
C LYS A 46 9.10 -5.01 2.39
N LYS A 47 9.10 -3.70 2.28
CA LYS A 47 9.97 -2.99 1.33
C LYS A 47 10.62 -1.78 1.99
N LYS A 48 11.87 -1.52 1.64
CA LYS A 48 12.56 -0.34 2.14
C LYS A 48 11.89 0.93 1.59
N LEU A 49 11.69 1.89 2.46
CA LEU A 49 11.06 3.15 2.10
C LEU A 49 11.76 3.82 0.91
N LYS A 50 13.08 3.78 0.86
CA LYS A 50 13.86 4.41 -0.22
C LYS A 50 13.62 3.79 -1.59
N HIS A 51 13.04 2.58 -1.66
CA HIS A 51 12.74 1.92 -2.91
C HIS A 51 11.30 2.17 -3.38
N LEU A 52 10.62 3.10 -2.74
CA LEU A 52 9.24 3.43 -3.06
C LEU A 52 9.11 4.88 -3.48
N GLN A 53 8.22 5.11 -4.41
CA GLN A 53 7.81 6.45 -4.79
C GLN A 53 6.41 6.68 -4.28
N GLY A 54 6.21 7.72 -3.49
CA GLY A 54 4.89 8.13 -3.06
C GLY A 54 4.13 8.73 -4.22
N THR A 55 2.82 8.51 -4.22
CA THR A 55 1.91 9.22 -5.11
C THR A 55 1.16 10.24 -4.28
N GLU A 56 0.40 11.11 -4.93
CA GLU A 56 -0.45 12.05 -4.21
C GLU A 56 -1.73 11.39 -3.68
N GLN A 57 -1.92 10.12 -4.01
CA GLN A 57 -3.16 9.43 -3.71
C GLN A 57 -3.07 8.67 -2.41
N VAL A 58 -4.14 8.73 -1.63
CA VAL A 58 -4.32 7.93 -0.42
C VAL A 58 -5.72 7.31 -0.46
N SER A 59 -5.91 6.22 0.24
CA SER A 59 -7.24 5.64 0.39
C SER A 59 -7.80 6.01 1.76
N GLU A 60 -8.71 6.94 1.78
CA GLU A 60 -9.39 7.33 3.03
C GLU A 60 -10.14 6.17 3.66
N PHE A 61 -10.75 5.32 2.83
CA PHE A 61 -11.45 4.14 3.33
C PHE A 61 -10.51 3.23 4.12
N ILE A 62 -9.32 2.94 3.55
CA ILE A 62 -8.34 2.07 4.20
C ILE A 62 -7.76 2.72 5.45
N ILE A 63 -7.44 4.02 5.37
CA ILE A 63 -6.97 4.77 6.54
C ILE A 63 -7.97 4.66 7.67
N ASN A 64 -9.23 4.93 7.41
CA ASN A 64 -10.27 4.90 8.43
C ASN A 64 -10.44 3.50 9.02
N LYS A 65 -10.45 2.49 8.16
CA LYS A 65 -10.64 1.12 8.62
C LYS A 65 -9.50 0.66 9.53
N LEU A 66 -8.26 0.96 9.15
CA LEU A 66 -7.10 0.60 9.96
C LEU A 66 -7.06 1.37 11.27
N SER A 67 -7.44 2.65 11.26
CA SER A 67 -7.44 3.47 12.48
C SER A 67 -8.48 2.99 13.49
N GLN A 68 -9.51 2.29 13.03
CA GLN A 68 -10.56 1.73 13.88
C GLN A 68 -10.27 0.28 14.29
N GLY A 69 -9.08 -0.23 13.96
CA GLY A 69 -8.72 -1.61 14.28
C GLY A 69 -9.35 -2.65 13.38
N GLY A 70 -9.93 -2.24 12.27
CA GLY A 70 -10.55 -3.16 11.32
C GLY A 70 -9.52 -3.88 10.45
N LYS A 71 -9.94 -5.01 9.88
CA LYS A 71 -9.10 -5.77 8.96
C LYS A 71 -9.41 -5.38 7.53
N VAL A 72 -8.39 -4.96 6.80
CA VAL A 72 -8.51 -4.66 5.38
C VAL A 72 -8.47 -5.96 4.60
N THR A 73 -9.35 -6.09 3.60
CA THR A 73 -9.43 -7.28 2.76
C THR A 73 -8.73 -7.05 1.43
N ASN A 74 -8.37 -8.14 0.75
CA ASN A 74 -7.76 -8.06 -0.58
C ASN A 74 -8.68 -7.34 -1.58
N SER A 75 -9.98 -7.62 -1.49
CA SER A 75 -10.97 -6.97 -2.35
C SER A 75 -10.98 -5.45 -2.14
N GLU A 76 -10.87 -5.01 -0.90
CA GLU A 76 -10.82 -3.59 -0.58
C GLU A 76 -9.57 -2.92 -1.12
N VAL A 77 -8.43 -3.61 -1.05
CA VAL A 77 -7.18 -3.09 -1.61
C VAL A 77 -7.28 -2.97 -3.13
N ARG A 78 -7.77 -4.01 -3.80
CA ARG A 78 -7.94 -3.97 -5.26
C ARG A 78 -8.88 -2.84 -5.69
N LYS A 79 -9.98 -2.67 -4.96
CA LYS A 79 -10.94 -1.63 -5.26
C LYS A 79 -10.33 -0.24 -5.08
N ALA A 80 -9.59 -0.04 -4.02
CA ALA A 80 -8.93 1.25 -3.76
C ALA A 80 -7.92 1.59 -4.86
N LEU A 81 -7.13 0.60 -5.31
CA LEU A 81 -6.19 0.81 -6.39
C LEU A 81 -6.92 1.12 -7.71
N ALA A 82 -8.00 0.40 -7.99
CA ALA A 82 -8.78 0.64 -9.21
C ALA A 82 -9.41 2.05 -9.21
N GLN A 83 -9.94 2.48 -8.07
CA GLN A 83 -10.52 3.82 -7.93
C GLN A 83 -9.48 4.92 -8.13
N ALA A 84 -8.22 4.64 -7.80
CA ALA A 84 -7.12 5.57 -8.01
C ALA A 84 -6.56 5.52 -9.44
N GLY A 85 -7.12 4.68 -10.30
CA GLY A 85 -6.65 4.53 -11.68
C GLY A 85 -5.36 3.72 -11.78
N ARG A 86 -5.10 2.89 -10.78
CA ARG A 86 -3.88 2.07 -10.74
C ARG A 86 -4.23 0.58 -10.93
#